data_cf64aa645737499ace9a6843c06e4efb
#
_entry.id   cf64aa645737499ace9a6843c06e4efb
#
_cell.length_a   1.000
_cell.length_b   1.000
_cell.length_c   1.000
_cell.angle_alpha   90.00
_cell.angle_beta   90.00
_cell.angle_gamma   90.00
#
_symmetry.space_group_name_H-M   'P 1'
#
loop_
_entity.id
_entity.type
_entity.pdbx_description
1 polymer ?
#
loop_
_entity_poly.entity_id
_entity_poly.type
_entity_poly.pdbx_seq_one_letter_code
_entity_poly.pdbx_strand_id
1 'polypeptide(L)'
;MSTHHYHLYAIGNALVDTEYEVSDAQLQAMGVGKGQMTLIDAAQRTELLAQVHGQQARRTGGGSAGNTVVALAQLGGHAFYSCRVADDELGAFYAQDLAHNGVATNLSHTRAPHGQTGSCLVLVTPDAERSLCTFLGATAELEASALHPKDIARAQVYYMEGYLAASPSGLQAALEGRRIAHEAGQALALTLSDVSMIQFCRAGLEAMANGGLDYLFCNEQEARAWTGLQDIGAVAAGMAAMAKTVCITRGAQGCLVLENGTSTEVAAPTIDPVDSNGAGDMFAGAFLYAATHGHSHAQAALLGNRCAAAVVAQHGNRLKPEQMRALLDSFER
;
A
#
# COMPACT_ATOMS: atom_id res chain seq x y z
N MET A 1 16.74 23.05 -11.65
CA MET A 1 15.52 22.39 -12.16
C MET A 1 15.65 20.90 -11.84
N SER A 2 14.67 20.28 -11.19
CA SER A 2 14.73 18.85 -10.85
C SER A 2 14.86 18.02 -12.13
N THR A 3 15.85 17.13 -12.17
CA THR A 3 16.05 16.18 -13.28
C THR A 3 15.09 14.98 -13.17
N HIS A 4 14.33 14.90 -12.06
CA HIS A 4 13.38 13.83 -11.80
C HIS A 4 12.09 14.04 -12.59
N HIS A 5 11.56 12.95 -13.15
CA HIS A 5 10.29 12.92 -13.88
C HIS A 5 9.13 12.48 -12.98
N TYR A 6 9.42 11.61 -12.01
CA TYR A 6 8.47 11.12 -11.02
C TYR A 6 8.93 11.46 -9.60
N HIS A 7 7.98 11.80 -8.73
CA HIS A 7 8.22 11.89 -7.29
C HIS A 7 8.33 10.49 -6.68
N LEU A 8 7.53 9.54 -7.19
CA LEU A 8 7.46 8.17 -6.70
C LEU A 8 7.43 7.17 -7.85
N TYR A 9 8.32 6.19 -7.83
CA TYR A 9 8.20 4.96 -8.60
C TYR A 9 7.93 3.82 -7.62
N ALA A 10 6.81 3.11 -7.77
CA ALA A 10 6.45 2.01 -6.87
C ALA A 10 6.34 0.68 -7.61
N ILE A 11 6.58 -0.41 -6.87
CA ILE A 11 6.32 -1.78 -7.29
C ILE A 11 5.49 -2.50 -6.23
N GLY A 12 4.47 -3.25 -6.64
CA GLY A 12 3.58 -3.97 -5.73
C GLY A 12 2.50 -4.78 -6.43
N ASN A 13 1.63 -5.37 -5.62
CA ASN A 13 0.54 -6.21 -6.06
C ASN A 13 -0.66 -5.39 -6.56
N ALA A 14 -1.14 -5.69 -7.76
CA ALA A 14 -2.35 -5.11 -8.33
C ALA A 14 -3.57 -5.97 -7.95
N LEU A 15 -4.48 -5.44 -7.16
CA LEU A 15 -5.70 -6.10 -6.73
C LEU A 15 -6.92 -5.24 -7.06
N VAL A 16 -8.03 -5.87 -7.44
CA VAL A 16 -9.33 -5.21 -7.53
C VAL A 16 -10.17 -5.62 -6.34
N ASP A 17 -10.49 -4.68 -5.47
CA ASP A 17 -11.37 -4.91 -4.34
C ASP A 17 -12.83 -4.88 -4.84
N THR A 18 -13.59 -5.92 -4.51
CA THR A 18 -14.99 -6.04 -4.83
C THR A 18 -15.78 -6.28 -3.55
N GLU A 19 -16.55 -5.27 -3.15
CA GLU A 19 -17.29 -5.26 -1.91
C GLU A 19 -18.73 -5.78 -2.11
N TYR A 20 -19.13 -6.70 -1.23
CA TYR A 20 -20.48 -7.27 -1.15
C TYR A 20 -21.01 -7.16 0.27
N GLU A 21 -22.26 -6.73 0.40
CA GLU A 21 -22.99 -6.80 1.66
C GLU A 21 -23.51 -8.22 1.88
N VAL A 22 -23.19 -8.83 3.01
CA VAL A 22 -23.60 -10.19 3.35
C VAL A 22 -24.13 -10.24 4.79
N SER A 23 -25.07 -11.14 5.07
CA SER A 23 -25.47 -11.44 6.45
C SER A 23 -24.42 -12.33 7.16
N ASP A 24 -24.42 -12.31 8.49
CA ASP A 24 -23.58 -13.26 9.28
C ASP A 24 -23.83 -14.72 8.90
N ALA A 25 -25.10 -15.09 8.63
CA ALA A 25 -25.47 -16.42 8.20
C ALA A 25 -24.90 -16.78 6.82
N GLN A 26 -24.88 -15.84 5.88
CA GLN A 26 -24.24 -16.03 4.56
C GLN A 26 -22.73 -16.16 4.73
N LEU A 27 -22.07 -15.30 5.51
CA LEU A 27 -20.63 -15.36 5.77
C LEU A 27 -20.23 -16.71 6.37
N GLN A 28 -21.00 -17.21 7.34
CA GLN A 28 -20.79 -18.53 7.93
C GLN A 28 -20.98 -19.66 6.92
N ALA A 29 -22.02 -19.58 6.07
CA ALA A 29 -22.27 -20.57 5.02
C ALA A 29 -21.15 -20.62 3.97
N MET A 30 -20.50 -19.48 3.72
CA MET A 30 -19.30 -19.38 2.86
C MET A 30 -18.04 -19.97 3.49
N GLY A 31 -18.06 -20.29 4.79
CA GLY A 31 -16.89 -20.78 5.51
C GLY A 31 -15.78 -19.72 5.70
N VAL A 32 -16.14 -18.44 5.61
CA VAL A 32 -15.19 -17.32 5.76
C VAL A 32 -15.14 -16.86 7.21
N GLY A 33 -13.93 -16.74 7.76
CA GLY A 33 -13.71 -16.18 9.10
C GLY A 33 -14.05 -14.70 9.14
N LYS A 34 -14.94 -14.31 10.08
CA LYS A 34 -15.35 -12.92 10.24
C LYS A 34 -14.17 -12.05 10.70
N GLY A 35 -14.01 -10.90 10.08
CA GLY A 35 -12.99 -9.91 10.44
C GLY A 35 -11.55 -10.32 10.07
N GLN A 36 -11.38 -11.33 9.23
CA GLN A 36 -10.05 -11.86 8.87
C GLN A 36 -9.74 -11.70 7.37
N MET A 37 -8.45 -11.59 7.07
CA MET A 37 -7.96 -11.74 5.71
C MET A 37 -7.53 -13.19 5.47
N THR A 38 -8.01 -13.77 4.40
CA THR A 38 -7.69 -15.13 3.98
C THR A 38 -7.20 -15.12 2.54
N LEU A 39 -6.06 -15.76 2.28
CA LEU A 39 -5.64 -16.04 0.90
C LEU A 39 -6.46 -17.21 0.36
N ILE A 40 -7.00 -17.04 -0.84
CA ILE A 40 -7.82 -18.02 -1.53
C ILE A 40 -7.24 -18.37 -2.90
N ASP A 41 -7.51 -19.57 -3.37
CA ASP A 41 -7.19 -19.99 -4.73
C ASP A 41 -8.30 -19.66 -5.75
N ALA A 42 -8.06 -19.97 -7.02
CA ALA A 42 -9.03 -19.70 -8.09
C ALA A 42 -10.35 -20.48 -7.96
N ALA A 43 -10.31 -21.70 -7.41
CA ALA A 43 -11.50 -22.52 -7.19
C ALA A 43 -12.35 -21.94 -6.07
N GLN A 44 -11.74 -21.62 -4.93
CA GLN A 44 -12.40 -20.98 -3.79
C GLN A 44 -12.99 -19.62 -4.19
N ARG A 45 -12.25 -18.82 -4.98
CA ARG A 45 -12.77 -17.56 -5.52
C ARG A 45 -14.02 -17.77 -6.35
N THR A 46 -14.04 -18.77 -7.22
CA THR A 46 -15.19 -19.09 -8.07
C THR A 46 -16.41 -19.50 -7.23
N GLU A 47 -16.19 -20.33 -6.20
CA GLU A 47 -17.25 -20.75 -5.27
C GLU A 47 -17.84 -19.56 -4.49
N LEU A 48 -17.01 -18.68 -3.97
CA LEU A 48 -17.45 -17.49 -3.24
C LEU A 48 -18.23 -16.52 -4.15
N LEU A 49 -17.75 -16.27 -5.37
CA LEU A 49 -18.46 -15.44 -6.36
C LEU A 49 -19.81 -16.00 -6.76
N ALA A 50 -19.96 -17.33 -6.84
CA ALA A 50 -21.26 -17.97 -7.11
C ALA A 50 -22.28 -17.68 -6.00
N GLN A 51 -21.85 -17.57 -4.74
CA GLN A 51 -22.74 -17.33 -3.61
C GLN A 51 -23.22 -15.87 -3.49
N VAL A 52 -22.49 -14.93 -4.12
CA VAL A 52 -22.89 -13.49 -4.19
C VAL A 52 -23.40 -13.10 -5.59
N HIS A 53 -23.63 -14.08 -6.47
CA HIS A 53 -24.08 -13.83 -7.84
C HIS A 53 -25.39 -13.06 -7.87
N GLY A 54 -25.44 -11.98 -8.70
CA GLY A 54 -26.62 -11.12 -8.83
C GLY A 54 -26.74 -10.03 -7.76
N GLN A 55 -25.85 -9.99 -6.77
CA GLN A 55 -25.80 -8.87 -5.83
C GLN A 55 -25.09 -7.67 -6.46
N GLN A 56 -25.47 -6.46 -6.00
CA GLN A 56 -24.73 -5.26 -6.35
C GLN A 56 -23.34 -5.30 -5.70
N ALA A 57 -22.32 -5.02 -6.51
CA ALA A 57 -20.95 -4.97 -6.05
C ALA A 57 -20.35 -3.58 -6.28
N ARG A 58 -19.57 -3.12 -5.33
CA ARG A 58 -18.75 -1.92 -5.48
C ARG A 58 -17.33 -2.34 -5.79
N ARG A 59 -16.77 -1.87 -6.91
CA ARG A 59 -15.38 -2.15 -7.31
C ARG A 59 -14.52 -0.94 -7.09
N THR A 60 -13.32 -1.15 -6.54
CA THR A 60 -12.26 -0.13 -6.40
C THR A 60 -10.91 -0.75 -6.71
N GLY A 61 -9.99 0.05 -7.22
CA GLY A 61 -8.59 -0.37 -7.29
C GLY A 61 -8.05 -0.54 -5.87
N GLY A 62 -7.27 -1.60 -5.64
CA GLY A 62 -6.66 -1.96 -4.37
C GLY A 62 -5.17 -2.28 -4.54
N GLY A 63 -4.61 -3.01 -3.56
CA GLY A 63 -3.18 -3.24 -3.44
C GLY A 63 -2.47 -2.08 -2.74
N SER A 64 -1.61 -2.39 -1.76
CA SER A 64 -0.99 -1.40 -0.87
C SER A 64 -0.20 -0.34 -1.65
N ALA A 65 0.75 -0.75 -2.50
CA ALA A 65 1.51 0.22 -3.31
C ALA A 65 0.61 0.96 -4.32
N GLY A 66 -0.44 0.31 -4.86
CA GLY A 66 -1.43 0.93 -5.73
C GLY A 66 -2.18 2.07 -5.03
N ASN A 67 -2.59 1.86 -3.78
CA ASN A 67 -3.23 2.89 -2.96
C ASN A 67 -2.26 4.05 -2.65
N THR A 68 -1.00 3.71 -2.32
CA THR A 68 0.06 4.69 -2.02
C THR A 68 0.34 5.62 -3.20
N VAL A 69 0.49 5.08 -4.43
CA VAL A 69 0.75 5.91 -5.62
C VAL A 69 -0.45 6.76 -6.00
N VAL A 70 -1.67 6.23 -5.83
CA VAL A 70 -2.90 6.99 -6.08
C VAL A 70 -3.04 8.15 -5.08
N ALA A 71 -2.75 7.92 -3.79
CA ALA A 71 -2.77 8.97 -2.78
C ALA A 71 -1.81 10.11 -3.13
N LEU A 72 -0.57 9.78 -3.51
CA LEU A 72 0.43 10.78 -3.94
C LEU A 72 -0.03 11.52 -5.20
N ALA A 73 -0.57 10.81 -6.20
CA ALA A 73 -1.02 11.42 -7.45
C ALA A 73 -2.23 12.36 -7.26
N GLN A 74 -3.17 12.00 -6.41
CA GLN A 74 -4.34 12.83 -6.08
C GLN A 74 -3.97 14.13 -5.34
N LEU A 75 -2.83 14.16 -4.64
CA LEU A 75 -2.23 15.38 -4.08
C LEU A 75 -1.50 16.23 -5.12
N GLY A 76 -1.39 15.77 -6.37
CA GLY A 76 -0.71 16.48 -7.47
C GLY A 76 0.72 16.00 -7.73
N GLY A 77 1.18 14.95 -7.08
CA GLY A 77 2.47 14.32 -7.34
C GLY A 77 2.46 13.50 -8.63
N HIS A 78 3.64 13.25 -9.20
CA HIS A 78 3.81 12.39 -10.35
C HIS A 78 4.27 11.00 -9.88
N ALA A 79 3.52 9.96 -10.20
CA ALA A 79 3.82 8.59 -9.80
C ALA A 79 3.88 7.64 -11.00
N PHE A 80 4.77 6.65 -10.93
CA PHE A 80 4.79 5.47 -11.80
C PHE A 80 4.58 4.22 -10.95
N TYR A 81 3.77 3.29 -11.44
CA TYR A 81 3.49 2.04 -10.74
C TYR A 81 3.74 0.84 -11.64
N SER A 82 4.74 0.02 -11.29
CA SER A 82 4.97 -1.30 -11.88
C SER A 82 4.19 -2.36 -11.13
N CYS A 83 3.30 -3.02 -11.84
CA CYS A 83 2.47 -4.10 -11.33
C CYS A 83 2.11 -5.09 -12.45
N ARG A 84 1.37 -6.15 -12.12
CA ARG A 84 0.93 -7.16 -13.08
C ARG A 84 -0.55 -7.44 -12.92
N VAL A 85 -1.28 -7.40 -14.04
CA VAL A 85 -2.68 -7.82 -14.17
C VAL A 85 -2.82 -8.77 -15.36
N ALA A 86 -3.92 -9.52 -15.44
CA ALA A 86 -4.26 -10.30 -16.64
C ALA A 86 -4.95 -9.43 -17.69
N ASP A 87 -5.06 -9.96 -18.91
CA ASP A 87 -5.85 -9.35 -19.99
C ASP A 87 -7.31 -9.77 -19.87
N ASP A 88 -7.93 -9.37 -18.76
CA ASP A 88 -9.34 -9.60 -18.42
C ASP A 88 -10.06 -8.30 -18.04
N GLU A 89 -11.37 -8.40 -17.73
CA GLU A 89 -12.20 -7.25 -17.35
C GLU A 89 -11.63 -6.49 -16.13
N LEU A 90 -11.17 -7.23 -15.10
CA LEU A 90 -10.60 -6.62 -13.89
C LEU A 90 -9.27 -5.93 -14.18
N GLY A 91 -8.42 -6.51 -15.03
CA GLY A 91 -7.17 -5.89 -15.46
C GLY A 91 -7.39 -4.62 -16.28
N ALA A 92 -8.42 -4.62 -17.15
CA ALA A 92 -8.81 -3.41 -17.88
C ALA A 92 -9.34 -2.32 -16.93
N PHE A 93 -10.18 -2.71 -15.96
CA PHE A 93 -10.67 -1.81 -14.90
C PHE A 93 -9.51 -1.20 -14.10
N TYR A 94 -8.56 -2.03 -13.65
CA TYR A 94 -7.43 -1.57 -12.84
C TYR A 94 -6.54 -0.58 -13.60
N ALA A 95 -6.23 -0.87 -14.86
CA ALA A 95 -5.43 0.03 -15.71
C ALA A 95 -6.16 1.37 -15.94
N GLN A 96 -7.48 1.34 -16.13
CA GLN A 96 -8.30 2.54 -16.29
C GLN A 96 -8.37 3.36 -14.99
N ASP A 97 -8.49 2.70 -13.84
CA ASP A 97 -8.49 3.35 -12.52
C ASP A 97 -7.17 4.09 -12.26
N LEU A 98 -6.02 3.47 -12.53
CA LEU A 98 -4.72 4.13 -12.44
C LEU A 98 -4.61 5.34 -13.36
N ALA A 99 -5.03 5.20 -14.62
CA ALA A 99 -5.00 6.29 -15.59
C ALA A 99 -5.91 7.45 -15.17
N HIS A 100 -7.12 7.15 -14.64
CA HIS A 100 -8.04 8.16 -14.12
C HIS A 100 -7.44 8.96 -12.96
N ASN A 101 -6.64 8.32 -12.13
CA ASN A 101 -5.94 8.95 -11.03
C ASN A 101 -4.58 9.57 -11.42
N GLY A 102 -4.23 9.61 -12.73
CA GLY A 102 -3.00 10.24 -13.22
C GLY A 102 -1.71 9.45 -12.92
N VAL A 103 -1.82 8.17 -12.58
CA VAL A 103 -0.67 7.30 -12.32
C VAL A 103 -0.17 6.66 -13.63
N ALA A 104 1.09 6.86 -13.95
CA ALA A 104 1.74 6.16 -15.06
C ALA A 104 2.02 4.69 -14.69
N THR A 105 1.96 3.79 -15.66
CA THR A 105 2.10 2.36 -15.41
C THR A 105 2.64 1.60 -16.61
N ASN A 106 3.22 0.41 -16.36
CA ASN A 106 3.63 -0.56 -17.38
C ASN A 106 2.47 -1.26 -18.08
N LEU A 107 1.24 -1.18 -17.57
CA LEU A 107 0.09 -2.02 -17.97
C LEU A 107 -0.40 -1.80 -19.41
N SER A 108 -0.02 -0.72 -20.08
CA SER A 108 -0.32 -0.51 -21.49
C SER A 108 0.39 -1.51 -22.43
N HIS A 109 1.46 -2.18 -21.95
CA HIS A 109 2.31 -3.06 -22.74
C HIS A 109 2.60 -4.43 -22.13
N THR A 110 2.20 -4.68 -20.87
CA THR A 110 2.65 -5.85 -20.10
C THR A 110 1.53 -6.57 -19.35
N ARG A 111 0.32 -6.65 -19.95
CA ARG A 111 -0.74 -7.51 -19.37
C ARG A 111 -0.42 -8.97 -19.62
N ALA A 112 -0.66 -9.83 -18.63
CA ALA A 112 -0.55 -11.26 -18.80
C ALA A 112 -1.63 -11.75 -19.80
N PRO A 113 -1.27 -12.41 -20.90
CA PRO A 113 -2.24 -12.84 -21.93
C PRO A 113 -3.19 -13.93 -21.41
N HIS A 114 -2.81 -14.61 -20.35
CA HIS A 114 -3.57 -15.68 -19.71
C HIS A 114 -3.61 -15.48 -18.21
N GLY A 115 -4.58 -16.09 -17.55
CA GLY A 115 -4.77 -15.99 -16.10
C GLY A 115 -5.94 -15.09 -15.72
N GLN A 116 -6.00 -14.73 -14.46
CA GLN A 116 -7.00 -13.83 -13.88
C GLN A 116 -6.30 -12.73 -13.10
N THR A 117 -6.81 -11.53 -13.18
CA THR A 117 -6.32 -10.41 -12.36
C THR A 117 -6.56 -10.67 -10.89
N GLY A 118 -5.62 -10.27 -10.05
CA GLY A 118 -5.72 -10.34 -8.61
C GLY A 118 -6.95 -9.57 -8.10
N SER A 119 -7.64 -10.12 -7.12
CA SER A 119 -8.85 -9.51 -6.56
C SER A 119 -9.01 -9.83 -5.09
N CYS A 120 -9.63 -8.92 -4.35
CA CYS A 120 -10.06 -9.15 -2.99
C CYS A 120 -11.60 -9.09 -2.94
N LEU A 121 -12.23 -10.15 -2.49
CA LEU A 121 -13.66 -10.13 -2.15
C LEU A 121 -13.77 -9.60 -0.73
N VAL A 122 -14.38 -8.44 -0.59
CA VAL A 122 -14.62 -7.76 0.69
C VAL A 122 -16.06 -8.04 1.09
N LEU A 123 -16.27 -8.91 2.07
CA LEU A 123 -17.58 -9.31 2.56
C LEU A 123 -17.90 -8.50 3.82
N VAL A 124 -18.90 -7.63 3.73
CA VAL A 124 -19.27 -6.67 4.78
C VAL A 124 -20.54 -7.14 5.47
N THR A 125 -20.47 -7.38 6.78
CA THR A 125 -21.63 -7.75 7.61
C THR A 125 -22.36 -6.51 8.16
N PRO A 126 -23.62 -6.63 8.67
CA PRO A 126 -24.43 -5.49 9.10
C PRO A 126 -23.84 -4.65 10.24
N ASP A 127 -22.91 -5.20 11.00
CA ASP A 127 -22.11 -4.50 12.03
C ASP A 127 -20.88 -3.78 11.46
N ALA A 128 -20.79 -3.67 10.12
CA ALA A 128 -19.70 -3.08 9.36
C ALA A 128 -18.36 -3.83 9.48
N GLU A 129 -18.34 -5.07 10.01
CA GLU A 129 -17.15 -5.91 10.03
C GLU A 129 -16.83 -6.40 8.60
N ARG A 130 -15.54 -6.40 8.25
CA ARG A 130 -15.05 -6.75 6.91
C ARG A 130 -14.22 -8.03 6.94
N SER A 131 -14.59 -8.99 6.12
CA SER A 131 -13.83 -10.23 5.91
C SER A 131 -13.28 -10.21 4.49
N LEU A 132 -11.97 -10.45 4.37
CA LEU A 132 -11.22 -10.27 3.14
C LEU A 132 -10.81 -11.62 2.57
N CYS A 133 -11.23 -11.94 1.35
CA CYS A 133 -10.81 -13.15 0.63
C CYS A 133 -9.96 -12.74 -0.57
N THR A 134 -8.63 -12.83 -0.42
CA THR A 134 -7.66 -12.33 -1.39
C THR A 134 -7.15 -13.42 -2.31
N PHE A 135 -7.42 -13.26 -3.59
CA PHE A 135 -6.88 -14.06 -4.69
C PHE A 135 -5.80 -13.25 -5.41
N LEU A 136 -4.54 -13.71 -5.36
CA LEU A 136 -3.42 -12.97 -5.96
C LEU A 136 -3.45 -13.01 -7.49
N GLY A 137 -3.90 -14.09 -8.12
CA GLY A 137 -3.98 -14.20 -9.57
C GLY A 137 -2.66 -13.85 -10.27
N ALA A 138 -2.75 -13.10 -11.36
CA ALA A 138 -1.59 -12.71 -12.16
C ALA A 138 -0.52 -11.90 -11.38
N THR A 139 -0.91 -11.20 -10.31
CA THR A 139 0.05 -10.39 -9.54
C THR A 139 1.07 -11.25 -8.79
N ALA A 140 0.74 -12.51 -8.46
CA ALA A 140 1.68 -13.46 -7.85
C ALA A 140 2.89 -13.76 -8.75
N GLU A 141 2.75 -13.53 -10.06
CA GLU A 141 3.78 -13.74 -11.07
C GLU A 141 4.44 -12.42 -11.52
N LEU A 142 4.37 -11.36 -10.69
CA LEU A 142 5.08 -10.12 -10.99
C LEU A 142 6.58 -10.38 -11.07
N GLU A 143 7.22 -9.92 -12.12
CA GLU A 143 8.63 -10.18 -12.39
C GLU A 143 9.37 -8.92 -12.89
N ALA A 144 10.70 -8.97 -12.97
CA ALA A 144 11.54 -7.83 -13.33
C ALA A 144 11.25 -7.27 -14.72
N SER A 145 10.63 -8.02 -15.62
CA SER A 145 10.18 -7.55 -16.95
C SER A 145 9.11 -6.45 -16.87
N ALA A 146 8.42 -6.31 -15.73
CA ALA A 146 7.48 -5.23 -15.47
C ALA A 146 8.15 -3.89 -15.11
N LEU A 147 9.44 -3.89 -14.84
CA LEU A 147 10.20 -2.69 -14.46
C LEU A 147 10.51 -1.82 -15.67
N HIS A 148 10.54 -0.51 -15.43
CA HIS A 148 10.99 0.51 -16.38
C HIS A 148 12.28 1.17 -15.84
N PRO A 149 13.48 0.63 -16.14
CA PRO A 149 14.73 1.08 -15.53
C PRO A 149 15.00 2.58 -15.70
N LYS A 150 14.64 3.15 -16.86
CA LYS A 150 14.81 4.57 -17.15
C LYS A 150 13.92 5.46 -16.26
N ASP A 151 12.72 5.00 -15.94
CA ASP A 151 11.78 5.74 -15.09
C ASP A 151 12.12 5.55 -13.61
N ILE A 152 12.61 4.38 -13.20
CA ILE A 152 13.20 4.18 -11.87
C ILE A 152 14.34 5.17 -11.64
N ALA A 153 15.32 5.23 -12.56
CA ALA A 153 16.48 6.11 -12.46
C ALA A 153 16.12 7.61 -12.47
N ARG A 154 14.91 7.98 -12.85
CA ARG A 154 14.40 9.36 -12.91
C ARG A 154 13.35 9.66 -11.85
N ALA A 155 13.06 8.74 -10.95
CA ALA A 155 12.20 8.96 -9.80
C ALA A 155 12.99 9.56 -8.63
N GLN A 156 12.33 10.30 -7.73
CA GLN A 156 12.97 10.73 -6.48
C GLN A 156 13.05 9.60 -5.46
N VAL A 157 12.00 8.77 -5.41
CA VAL A 157 11.87 7.65 -4.47
C VAL A 157 11.46 6.39 -5.23
N TYR A 158 12.12 5.27 -4.94
CA TYR A 158 11.70 3.92 -5.30
C TYR A 158 11.05 3.25 -4.09
N TYR A 159 9.76 2.89 -4.23
CA TYR A 159 8.93 2.36 -3.14
C TYR A 159 8.61 0.88 -3.37
N MET A 160 8.86 0.07 -2.35
CA MET A 160 8.62 -1.37 -2.35
C MET A 160 7.50 -1.74 -1.38
N GLU A 161 6.57 -2.55 -1.85
CA GLU A 161 5.52 -3.16 -1.03
C GLU A 161 6.05 -4.44 -0.37
N GLY A 162 5.93 -4.54 0.96
CA GLY A 162 6.44 -5.69 1.72
C GLY A 162 5.77 -7.02 1.36
N TYR A 163 4.54 -7.00 0.86
CA TYR A 163 3.86 -8.21 0.38
C TYR A 163 4.59 -8.93 -0.76
N LEU A 164 5.47 -8.24 -1.49
CA LEU A 164 6.29 -8.87 -2.53
C LEU A 164 7.28 -9.89 -1.95
N ALA A 165 7.58 -9.82 -0.65
CA ALA A 165 8.43 -10.80 0.02
C ALA A 165 7.83 -12.22 0.04
N ALA A 166 6.51 -12.37 -0.16
CA ALA A 166 5.82 -13.65 -0.22
C ALA A 166 5.90 -14.35 -1.59
N SER A 167 6.29 -13.62 -2.65
CA SER A 167 6.42 -14.16 -4.01
C SER A 167 7.89 -14.18 -4.43
N PRO A 168 8.46 -15.34 -4.82
CA PRO A 168 9.87 -15.39 -5.28
C PRO A 168 10.15 -14.46 -6.46
N SER A 169 9.26 -14.40 -7.46
CA SER A 169 9.43 -13.50 -8.62
C SER A 169 9.21 -12.04 -8.26
N GLY A 170 8.21 -11.75 -7.41
CA GLY A 170 7.94 -10.40 -6.89
C GLY A 170 9.10 -9.86 -6.06
N LEU A 171 9.66 -10.69 -5.17
CA LEU A 171 10.86 -10.32 -4.40
C LEU A 171 12.04 -10.00 -5.32
N GLN A 172 12.32 -10.86 -6.30
CA GLN A 172 13.41 -10.61 -7.27
C GLN A 172 13.19 -9.33 -8.07
N ALA A 173 11.95 -9.05 -8.48
CA ALA A 173 11.62 -7.80 -9.17
C ALA A 173 11.83 -6.57 -8.26
N ALA A 174 11.41 -6.65 -6.99
CA ALA A 174 11.64 -5.57 -6.03
C ALA A 174 13.14 -5.32 -5.79
N LEU A 175 13.94 -6.37 -5.66
CA LEU A 175 15.39 -6.28 -5.47
C LEU A 175 16.11 -5.73 -6.71
N GLU A 176 15.70 -6.13 -7.91
CA GLU A 176 16.26 -5.60 -9.16
C GLU A 176 15.94 -4.10 -9.31
N GLY A 177 14.68 -3.68 -9.08
CA GLY A 177 14.32 -2.27 -9.11
C GLY A 177 15.06 -1.45 -8.05
N ARG A 178 15.24 -2.02 -6.84
CA ARG A 178 16.05 -1.43 -5.77
C ARG A 178 17.51 -1.22 -6.20
N ARG A 179 18.12 -2.22 -6.87
CA ARG A 179 19.49 -2.11 -7.40
C ARG A 179 19.60 -0.94 -8.38
N ILE A 180 18.66 -0.85 -9.35
CA ILE A 180 18.63 0.22 -10.35
C ILE A 180 18.48 1.59 -9.68
N ALA A 181 17.56 1.72 -8.72
CA ALA A 181 17.34 2.96 -7.97
C ALA A 181 18.58 3.37 -7.18
N HIS A 182 19.21 2.43 -6.47
CA HIS A 182 20.42 2.67 -5.67
C HIS A 182 21.59 3.11 -6.56
N GLU A 183 21.83 2.46 -7.69
CA GLU A 183 22.87 2.83 -8.65
C GLU A 183 22.65 4.21 -9.26
N ALA A 184 21.38 4.63 -9.40
CA ALA A 184 21.01 5.96 -9.86
C ALA A 184 21.00 7.03 -8.74
N GLY A 185 21.30 6.64 -7.48
CA GLY A 185 21.32 7.56 -6.34
C GLY A 185 19.94 8.00 -5.85
N GLN A 186 18.88 7.22 -6.15
CA GLN A 186 17.52 7.53 -5.74
C GLN A 186 17.25 7.06 -4.30
N ALA A 187 16.34 7.73 -3.61
CA ALA A 187 15.91 7.31 -2.28
C ALA A 187 15.13 5.99 -2.33
N LEU A 188 15.31 5.14 -1.32
CA LEU A 188 14.68 3.84 -1.19
C LEU A 188 13.66 3.85 -0.07
N ALA A 189 12.45 3.39 -0.36
CA ALA A 189 11.35 3.28 0.59
C ALA A 189 10.77 1.86 0.64
N LEU A 190 10.39 1.41 1.83
CA LEU A 190 9.76 0.11 2.08
C LEU A 190 8.60 0.28 3.05
N THR A 191 7.49 -0.41 2.82
CA THR A 191 6.48 -0.68 3.85
C THR A 191 6.59 -2.13 4.33
N LEU A 192 6.44 -2.39 5.63
CA LEU A 192 6.40 -3.77 6.15
C LEU A 192 5.08 -4.48 5.83
N SER A 193 4.06 -3.71 5.47
CA SER A 193 2.74 -4.13 4.95
C SER A 193 1.82 -4.83 5.93
N ASP A 194 2.29 -5.88 6.62
CA ASP A 194 1.45 -6.67 7.53
C ASP A 194 2.32 -7.49 8.49
N VAL A 195 1.79 -7.77 9.69
CA VAL A 195 2.45 -8.61 10.71
C VAL A 195 2.74 -10.02 10.18
N SER A 196 1.88 -10.57 9.32
CA SER A 196 2.09 -11.90 8.72
C SER A 196 3.32 -11.94 7.81
N MET A 197 3.64 -10.84 7.12
CA MET A 197 4.85 -10.74 6.31
C MET A 197 6.11 -10.82 7.18
N ILE A 198 6.07 -10.22 8.36
CA ILE A 198 7.17 -10.30 9.34
C ILE A 198 7.31 -11.72 9.90
N GLN A 199 6.20 -12.40 10.15
CA GLN A 199 6.19 -13.75 10.71
C GLN A 199 6.64 -14.83 9.70
N PHE A 200 6.20 -14.72 8.44
CA PHE A 200 6.38 -15.79 7.45
C PHE A 200 7.38 -15.44 6.34
N CYS A 201 7.63 -14.16 6.07
CA CYS A 201 8.45 -13.70 4.94
C CYS A 201 9.59 -12.77 5.38
N ARG A 202 10.00 -12.83 6.65
CA ARG A 202 10.99 -11.95 7.25
C ARG A 202 12.29 -11.86 6.44
N ALA A 203 12.83 -12.98 5.98
CA ALA A 203 14.07 -12.99 5.20
C ALA A 203 13.96 -12.19 3.89
N GLY A 204 12.78 -12.18 3.25
CA GLY A 204 12.50 -11.36 2.07
C GLY A 204 12.47 -9.87 2.41
N LEU A 205 11.81 -9.49 3.52
CA LEU A 205 11.79 -8.11 4.00
C LEU A 205 13.20 -7.62 4.38
N GLU A 206 14.00 -8.47 5.05
CA GLU A 206 15.39 -8.17 5.38
C GLU A 206 16.24 -7.97 4.11
N ALA A 207 16.03 -8.79 3.07
CA ALA A 207 16.69 -8.62 1.78
C ALA A 207 16.29 -7.30 1.09
N MET A 208 15.01 -6.91 1.15
CA MET A 208 14.53 -5.63 0.62
C MET A 208 15.08 -4.42 1.40
N ALA A 209 15.33 -4.56 2.70
CA ALA A 209 15.90 -3.51 3.55
C ALA A 209 17.43 -3.48 3.54
N ASN A 210 18.10 -4.54 3.09
CA ASN A 210 19.56 -4.69 3.16
C ASN A 210 20.31 -3.58 2.40
N GLY A 211 21.37 -3.03 2.99
CA GLY A 211 22.17 -1.93 2.43
C GLY A 211 21.58 -0.54 2.64
N GLY A 212 20.54 -0.43 3.46
CA GLY A 212 19.95 0.82 3.93
C GLY A 212 18.72 1.27 3.12
N LEU A 213 17.82 1.90 3.84
CA LEU A 213 16.63 2.57 3.31
C LEU A 213 16.69 4.05 3.69
N ASP A 214 16.06 4.89 2.87
CA ASP A 214 15.80 6.29 3.24
C ASP A 214 14.52 6.37 4.06
N TYR A 215 13.49 5.61 3.69
CA TYR A 215 12.17 5.62 4.35
C TYR A 215 11.71 4.20 4.67
N LEU A 216 11.19 4.00 5.88
CA LEU A 216 10.48 2.79 6.28
C LEU A 216 9.13 3.16 6.88
N PHE A 217 8.07 2.50 6.41
CA PHE A 217 6.71 2.65 6.91
C PHE A 217 6.26 1.37 7.58
N CYS A 218 5.70 1.48 8.77
CA CYS A 218 5.06 0.38 9.48
C CYS A 218 4.02 0.92 10.49
N ASN A 219 3.15 0.04 10.97
CA ASN A 219 2.34 0.33 12.14
C ASN A 219 3.03 -0.17 13.43
N GLU A 220 2.46 0.19 14.58
CA GLU A 220 3.00 -0.18 15.89
C GLU A 220 3.03 -1.71 16.09
N GLN A 221 2.04 -2.45 15.57
CA GLN A 221 2.00 -3.91 15.69
C GLN A 221 3.10 -4.56 14.85
N GLU A 222 3.34 -4.08 13.64
CA GLU A 222 4.42 -4.51 12.78
C GLU A 222 5.78 -4.21 13.40
N ALA A 223 5.97 -3.00 13.95
CA ALA A 223 7.21 -2.62 14.63
C ALA A 223 7.48 -3.49 15.87
N ARG A 224 6.45 -3.81 16.65
CA ARG A 224 6.53 -4.76 17.78
C ARG A 224 6.88 -6.17 17.32
N ALA A 225 6.23 -6.66 16.25
CA ALA A 225 6.52 -7.97 15.67
C ALA A 225 7.95 -8.05 15.11
N TRP A 226 8.44 -6.96 14.51
CA TRP A 226 9.79 -6.90 13.97
C TRP A 226 10.85 -6.95 15.07
N THR A 227 10.68 -6.14 16.11
CA THR A 227 11.66 -6.02 17.20
C THR A 227 11.52 -7.09 18.28
N GLY A 228 10.34 -7.71 18.43
CA GLY A 228 10.02 -8.60 19.55
C GLY A 228 9.82 -7.86 20.89
N LEU A 229 9.77 -6.53 20.87
CA LEU A 229 9.67 -5.68 22.05
C LEU A 229 8.23 -5.17 22.26
N GLN A 230 7.89 -4.77 23.51
CA GLN A 230 6.56 -4.27 23.87
C GLN A 230 6.56 -2.78 24.23
N ASP A 231 7.58 -2.28 24.90
CA ASP A 231 7.71 -0.86 25.23
C ASP A 231 7.97 -0.05 23.96
N ILE A 232 7.16 0.98 23.73
CA ILE A 232 7.23 1.75 22.48
C ILE A 232 8.55 2.51 22.30
N GLY A 233 9.18 2.94 23.38
CA GLY A 233 10.50 3.58 23.32
C GLY A 233 11.58 2.60 22.90
N ALA A 234 11.56 1.37 23.45
CA ALA A 234 12.46 0.29 23.05
C ALA A 234 12.21 -0.17 21.61
N VAL A 235 10.93 -0.27 21.21
CA VAL A 235 10.54 -0.55 19.80
C VAL A 235 11.11 0.51 18.87
N ALA A 236 10.90 1.78 19.17
CA ALA A 236 11.42 2.89 18.36
C ALA A 236 12.94 2.84 18.24
N ALA A 237 13.66 2.60 19.34
CA ALA A 237 15.12 2.43 19.32
C ALA A 237 15.55 1.24 18.45
N GLY A 238 14.84 0.11 18.52
CA GLY A 238 15.10 -1.07 17.69
C GLY A 238 14.83 -0.85 16.19
N MET A 239 13.87 -0.01 15.86
CA MET A 239 13.52 0.31 14.47
C MET A 239 14.43 1.39 13.84
N ALA A 240 15.04 2.25 14.64
CA ALA A 240 15.77 3.43 14.14
C ALA A 240 16.97 3.10 13.23
N ALA A 241 17.52 1.90 13.32
CA ALA A 241 18.62 1.46 12.47
C ALA A 241 18.21 0.95 11.07
N MET A 242 16.90 0.78 10.82
CA MET A 242 16.41 0.18 9.58
C MET A 242 16.38 1.15 8.41
N ALA A 243 16.19 2.43 8.67
CA ALA A 243 16.12 3.47 7.64
C ALA A 243 16.61 4.81 8.21
N LYS A 244 16.95 5.76 7.33
CA LYS A 244 17.24 7.15 7.76
C LYS A 244 16.04 7.80 8.42
N THR A 245 14.85 7.50 7.91
CA THR A 245 13.57 7.94 8.49
C THR A 245 12.62 6.75 8.62
N VAL A 246 12.16 6.47 9.84
CA VAL A 246 11.15 5.44 10.11
C VAL A 246 9.88 6.10 10.59
N CYS A 247 8.75 5.78 9.95
CA CYS A 247 7.42 6.22 10.34
C CYS A 247 6.67 5.04 10.96
N ILE A 248 6.34 5.14 12.25
CA ILE A 248 5.55 4.14 12.97
C ILE A 248 4.16 4.73 13.22
N THR A 249 3.15 4.29 12.46
CA THR A 249 1.76 4.73 12.67
C THR A 249 1.14 4.04 13.89
N ARG A 250 0.33 4.78 14.67
CA ARG A 250 -0.21 4.37 15.97
C ARG A 250 -1.72 4.63 16.09
N GLY A 251 -2.43 4.55 14.99
CA GLY A 251 -3.88 4.80 14.93
C GLY A 251 -4.25 6.19 15.46
N ALA A 252 -5.17 6.25 16.42
CA ALA A 252 -5.63 7.52 17.01
C ALA A 252 -4.51 8.34 17.71
N GLN A 253 -3.37 7.70 18.04
CA GLN A 253 -2.22 8.40 18.63
C GLN A 253 -1.33 9.09 17.56
N GLY A 254 -1.66 8.95 16.28
CA GLY A 254 -0.89 9.52 15.17
C GLY A 254 0.31 8.67 14.79
N CYS A 255 1.50 9.24 14.69
CA CYS A 255 2.70 8.49 14.37
C CYS A 255 3.95 8.98 15.11
N LEU A 256 4.95 8.10 15.17
CA LEU A 256 6.33 8.43 15.54
C LEU A 256 7.16 8.55 14.27
N VAL A 257 7.90 9.64 14.12
CA VAL A 257 8.93 9.83 13.10
C VAL A 257 10.29 9.72 13.76
N LEU A 258 11.04 8.69 13.39
CA LEU A 258 12.40 8.45 13.89
C LEU A 258 13.38 8.92 12.83
N GLU A 259 14.19 9.90 13.16
CA GLU A 259 15.16 10.49 12.24
C GLU A 259 16.40 10.99 13.01
N ASN A 260 17.60 10.65 12.54
CA ASN A 260 18.85 11.12 13.12
C ASN A 260 18.95 10.90 14.65
N GLY A 261 18.45 9.78 15.14
CA GLY A 261 18.44 9.44 16.56
C GLY A 261 17.40 10.19 17.39
N THR A 262 16.54 10.98 16.75
CA THR A 262 15.43 11.72 17.38
C THR A 262 14.10 11.05 17.08
N SER A 263 13.21 10.98 18.07
CA SER A 263 11.82 10.55 17.92
C SER A 263 10.91 11.74 18.05
N THR A 264 10.08 12.00 17.03
CA THR A 264 9.09 13.08 17.01
C THR A 264 7.70 12.47 16.97
N GLU A 265 6.87 12.78 17.96
CA GLU A 265 5.45 12.43 17.95
C GLU A 265 4.65 13.43 17.13
N VAL A 266 3.84 12.94 16.18
CA VAL A 266 2.94 13.76 15.37
C VAL A 266 1.51 13.25 15.58
N ALA A 267 0.67 14.06 16.19
CA ALA A 267 -0.71 13.69 16.55
C ALA A 267 -1.60 13.49 15.30
N ALA A 268 -2.54 12.55 15.40
CA ALA A 268 -3.61 12.41 14.40
C ALA A 268 -4.83 13.28 14.77
N PRO A 269 -5.64 13.69 13.78
CA PRO A 269 -6.95 14.26 14.03
C PRO A 269 -7.86 13.27 14.75
N THR A 270 -8.70 13.76 15.67
CA THR A 270 -9.75 12.94 16.29
C THR A 270 -10.89 12.74 15.29
N ILE A 271 -11.27 11.49 15.06
CA ILE A 271 -12.34 11.08 14.16
C ILE A 271 -13.16 9.95 14.78
N ASP A 272 -14.35 9.72 14.26
CA ASP A 272 -15.11 8.49 14.49
C ASP A 272 -14.68 7.46 13.43
N PRO A 273 -14.01 6.35 13.80
CA PRO A 273 -13.48 5.40 12.83
C PRO A 273 -14.62 4.57 12.20
N VAL A 274 -14.56 4.41 10.88
CA VAL A 274 -15.50 3.61 10.08
C VAL A 274 -14.79 2.41 9.47
N ASP A 275 -13.63 2.62 8.82
CA ASP A 275 -12.90 1.57 8.09
C ASP A 275 -11.40 1.89 8.09
N SER A 276 -10.57 1.01 8.64
CA SER A 276 -9.12 1.23 8.71
C SER A 276 -8.35 0.76 7.47
N ASN A 277 -9.03 0.17 6.47
CA ASN A 277 -8.38 -0.33 5.27
C ASN A 277 -7.75 0.82 4.45
N GLY A 278 -6.49 0.64 4.03
CA GLY A 278 -5.75 1.63 3.26
C GLY A 278 -5.20 2.82 4.06
N ALA A 279 -5.41 2.88 5.38
CA ALA A 279 -4.91 3.99 6.20
C ALA A 279 -3.38 4.15 6.14
N GLY A 280 -2.65 3.04 6.22
CA GLY A 280 -1.19 3.00 6.09
C GLY A 280 -0.70 3.43 4.72
N ASP A 281 -1.39 3.00 3.66
CA ASP A 281 -1.09 3.35 2.27
C ASP A 281 -1.30 4.85 2.02
N MET A 282 -2.43 5.36 2.53
CA MET A 282 -2.78 6.78 2.45
C MET A 282 -1.77 7.64 3.21
N PHE A 283 -1.36 7.20 4.42
CA PHE A 283 -0.30 7.85 5.17
C PHE A 283 1.00 7.89 4.39
N ALA A 284 1.47 6.75 3.85
CA ALA A 284 2.73 6.65 3.12
C ALA A 284 2.72 7.52 1.85
N GLY A 285 1.62 7.49 1.07
CA GLY A 285 1.48 8.30 -0.14
C GLY A 285 1.51 9.80 0.14
N ALA A 286 0.78 10.25 1.17
CA ALA A 286 0.75 11.66 1.56
C ALA A 286 2.08 12.11 2.21
N PHE A 287 2.72 11.27 3.02
CA PHE A 287 4.05 11.52 3.56
C PHE A 287 5.07 11.72 2.44
N LEU A 288 5.13 10.77 1.49
CA LEU A 288 6.07 10.82 0.37
C LEU A 288 5.80 12.01 -0.55
N TYR A 289 4.53 12.40 -0.74
CA TYR A 289 4.19 13.63 -1.44
C TYR A 289 4.87 14.83 -0.78
N ALA A 290 4.63 15.06 0.52
CA ALA A 290 5.18 16.22 1.23
C ALA A 290 6.71 16.17 1.29
N ALA A 291 7.31 15.02 1.59
CA ALA A 291 8.76 14.85 1.65
C ALA A 291 9.44 15.17 0.31
N THR A 292 8.87 14.73 -0.82
CA THR A 292 9.40 15.01 -2.16
C THR A 292 9.14 16.45 -2.64
N HIS A 293 8.28 17.20 -1.94
CA HIS A 293 8.03 18.63 -2.15
C HIS A 293 8.78 19.52 -1.17
N GLY A 294 9.73 18.97 -0.40
CA GLY A 294 10.65 19.73 0.44
C GLY A 294 10.14 20.09 1.84
N HIS A 295 9.02 19.52 2.27
CA HIS A 295 8.56 19.65 3.65
C HIS A 295 9.43 18.81 4.62
N SER A 296 9.51 19.22 5.88
CA SER A 296 10.14 18.43 6.92
C SER A 296 9.38 17.11 7.14
N HIS A 297 10.05 16.06 7.63
CA HIS A 297 9.39 14.77 7.87
C HIS A 297 8.27 14.85 8.92
N ALA A 298 8.37 15.77 9.89
CA ALA A 298 7.27 16.05 10.82
C ALA A 298 6.05 16.66 10.12
N GLN A 299 6.25 17.59 9.18
CA GLN A 299 5.18 18.14 8.34
C GLN A 299 4.60 17.07 7.41
N ALA A 300 5.47 16.27 6.79
CA ALA A 300 5.04 15.14 5.95
C ALA A 300 4.16 14.15 6.73
N ALA A 301 4.54 13.82 7.96
CA ALA A 301 3.77 12.97 8.85
C ALA A 301 2.43 13.61 9.28
N LEU A 302 2.38 14.92 9.44
CA LEU A 302 1.13 15.65 9.72
C LEU A 302 0.14 15.51 8.54
N LEU A 303 0.60 15.69 7.30
CA LEU A 303 -0.23 15.47 6.12
C LEU A 303 -0.65 13.99 6.02
N GLY A 304 0.28 13.06 6.25
CA GLY A 304 0.01 11.63 6.30
C GLY A 304 -1.10 11.26 7.30
N ASN A 305 -1.01 11.76 8.54
CA ASN A 305 -2.03 11.54 9.57
C ASN A 305 -3.40 12.13 9.18
N ARG A 306 -3.45 13.32 8.58
CA ARG A 306 -4.71 13.94 8.11
C ARG A 306 -5.37 13.11 7.02
N CYS A 307 -4.60 12.65 6.04
CA CYS A 307 -5.11 11.82 4.94
C CYS A 307 -5.54 10.43 5.44
N ALA A 308 -4.74 9.80 6.33
CA ALA A 308 -5.08 8.54 6.95
C ALA A 308 -6.37 8.65 7.81
N ALA A 309 -6.50 9.70 8.63
CA ALA A 309 -7.72 9.93 9.41
C ALA A 309 -8.95 10.12 8.52
N ALA A 310 -8.82 10.85 7.41
CA ALA A 310 -9.92 11.08 6.50
C ALA A 310 -10.38 9.79 5.78
N VAL A 311 -9.46 8.88 5.40
CA VAL A 311 -9.86 7.59 4.82
C VAL A 311 -10.49 6.68 5.86
N VAL A 312 -10.00 6.70 7.09
CA VAL A 312 -10.57 5.90 8.21
C VAL A 312 -11.99 6.36 8.58
N ALA A 313 -12.34 7.61 8.34
CA ALA A 313 -13.68 8.17 8.62
C ALA A 313 -14.76 7.79 7.57
N GLN A 314 -14.43 6.97 6.57
CA GLN A 314 -15.36 6.54 5.53
C GLN A 314 -15.12 5.08 5.12
N HIS A 315 -16.06 4.50 4.38
CA HIS A 315 -15.85 3.18 3.77
C HIS A 315 -14.94 3.26 2.54
N GLY A 316 -14.05 2.26 2.42
CA GLY A 316 -13.14 2.09 1.28
C GLY A 316 -11.70 2.53 1.58
N ASN A 317 -10.80 2.08 0.72
CA ASN A 317 -9.34 2.20 0.89
C ASN A 317 -8.73 3.47 0.28
N ARG A 318 -9.53 4.35 -0.34
CA ARG A 318 -9.06 5.58 -1.01
C ARG A 318 -10.02 6.74 -0.79
N LEU A 319 -9.47 7.94 -0.74
CA LEU A 319 -10.22 9.19 -0.77
C LEU A 319 -10.56 9.57 -2.23
N LYS A 320 -11.55 10.43 -2.38
CA LYS A 320 -11.84 11.06 -3.67
C LYS A 320 -10.86 12.21 -3.93
N PRO A 321 -10.57 12.54 -5.22
CA PRO A 321 -9.63 13.60 -5.57
C PRO A 321 -9.95 14.98 -4.93
N GLU A 322 -11.23 15.32 -4.81
CA GLU A 322 -11.67 16.57 -4.18
C GLU A 322 -11.37 16.60 -2.66
N GLN A 323 -11.48 15.46 -1.97
CA GLN A 323 -11.13 15.36 -0.55
C GLN A 323 -9.62 15.52 -0.34
N MET A 324 -8.81 14.87 -1.17
CA MET A 324 -7.34 15.00 -1.14
C MET A 324 -6.90 16.44 -1.39
N ARG A 325 -7.52 17.12 -2.37
CA ARG A 325 -7.23 18.53 -2.65
C ARG A 325 -7.58 19.44 -1.48
N ALA A 326 -8.74 19.23 -0.86
CA ALA A 326 -9.14 20.02 0.32
C ALA A 326 -8.19 19.84 1.52
N LEU A 327 -7.66 18.60 1.71
CA LEU A 327 -6.66 18.31 2.75
C LEU A 327 -5.34 19.02 2.45
N LEU A 328 -4.88 19.00 1.21
CA LEU A 328 -3.67 19.72 0.79
C LEU A 328 -3.82 21.23 0.98
N ASP A 329 -4.91 21.83 0.48
CA ASP A 329 -5.19 23.26 0.62
C ASP A 329 -5.20 23.72 2.09
N SER A 330 -5.65 22.84 3.00
CA SER A 330 -5.66 23.11 4.44
C SER A 330 -4.28 22.94 5.09
N PHE A 331 -3.42 22.16 4.48
CA PHE A 331 -2.06 21.90 4.95
C PHE A 331 -1.09 23.01 4.55
N GLU A 332 -1.25 23.61 3.37
CA GLU A 332 -0.40 24.66 2.83
C GLU A 332 -0.73 26.08 3.41
N ARG A 333 -1.86 26.24 4.11
CA ARG A 333 -2.25 27.46 4.84
C ARG A 333 -1.61 27.54 6.21
#